data_4fcb38c6284ca91769117afd609c34cb
#
_entry.id   4fcb38c6284ca91769117afd609c34cb
#
_cell.length_a   1.000
_cell.length_b   1.000
_cell.length_c   1.000
_cell.angle_alpha   90.00
_cell.angle_beta   90.00
_cell.angle_gamma   90.00
#
_symmetry.space_group_name_H-M   'P 1'
#
loop_
_entity.id
_entity.type
_entity.pdbx_description
1 polymer ?
#
loop_
_entity_poly.entity_id
_entity_poly.type
_entity_poly.pdbx_seq_one_letter_code
_entity_poly.pdbx_strand_id
1 'polypeptide(L)'
;MAKAQVDKYHSMGRLKLLIFMMFAMFAMTTDSAGTIIPSIIREFGLGMTAAGSFHYASMSGIGLAAILLGFLADRLGHKPAILLGLSLFGIGSALFAVGNNFGFFVVLLFLAGLGIGIFKSGALALIGDISGSTRQHAANMNLVEGFFGVGAIIGPALVTMLLQGGMSWKWLYLIAGALCALLIVGVVLAPFPHASGRAEQRANPRDAMRMIGDSHALFFATLLMLYVAAEAAIYVWAPTYFAGYQGPAAWLAAFSVSVFFILRAAGRFLGVCLLARFEWFAVLTLCSTVVAALFVISLVGGRSVAVFALPASGLFMSVLYPTINSTGISCFDKSRHGSIAGFLLFFTCLGAVLAPLAMGAIGDWLGGIEYSMGLGAMFSVLLAMLCLWNSISQPVSARLARRNTADYAEESLAKRSEAAA
;
A
#
# COMPACT_ATOMS: atom_id res chain seq x y z
N MET A 1 22.19 34.60 -12.88
CA MET A 1 21.88 33.21 -13.21
C MET A 1 21.98 32.27 -11.99
N ALA A 2 23.06 32.27 -11.20
CA ALA A 2 23.23 31.35 -10.05
C ALA A 2 22.12 31.48 -8.99
N LYS A 3 21.67 32.66 -8.61
CA LYS A 3 20.61 32.90 -7.62
C LYS A 3 19.25 32.31 -8.06
N ALA A 4 18.86 32.48 -9.32
CA ALA A 4 17.63 31.90 -9.87
C ALA A 4 17.67 30.37 -9.94
N GLN A 5 18.84 29.79 -10.14
CA GLN A 5 19.04 28.34 -10.14
C GLN A 5 18.97 27.74 -8.72
N VAL A 6 19.54 28.44 -7.74
CA VAL A 6 19.45 28.09 -6.31
C VAL A 6 18.00 28.16 -5.80
N ASP A 7 17.28 29.25 -6.15
CA ASP A 7 15.88 29.45 -5.77
C ASP A 7 14.98 28.36 -6.39
N LYS A 8 15.26 27.93 -7.62
CA LYS A 8 14.56 26.83 -8.29
C LYS A 8 14.81 25.49 -7.58
N TYR A 9 16.04 25.20 -7.15
CA TYR A 9 16.37 23.98 -6.40
C TYR A 9 15.67 23.96 -5.04
N HIS A 10 15.65 25.07 -4.31
CA HIS A 10 14.96 25.18 -3.03
C HIS A 10 13.44 25.02 -3.17
N SER A 11 12.83 25.59 -4.21
CA SER A 11 11.39 25.44 -4.46
C SER A 11 10.99 24.00 -4.81
N MET A 12 11.82 23.29 -5.59
CA MET A 12 11.61 21.88 -5.92
C MET A 12 11.75 20.96 -4.68
N GLY A 13 12.71 21.25 -3.80
CA GLY A 13 12.87 20.51 -2.54
C GLY A 13 11.65 20.66 -1.63
N ARG A 14 11.11 21.87 -1.48
CA ARG A 14 9.89 22.14 -0.71
C ARG A 14 8.66 21.42 -1.29
N LEU A 15 8.50 21.42 -2.61
CA LEU A 15 7.41 20.75 -3.28
C LEU A 15 7.45 19.22 -3.06
N LYS A 16 8.64 18.60 -3.16
CA LYS A 16 8.83 17.19 -2.85
C LYS A 16 8.46 16.88 -1.42
N LEU A 17 8.93 17.68 -0.46
CA LEU A 17 8.61 17.49 0.95
C LEU A 17 7.10 17.55 1.22
N LEU A 18 6.39 18.51 0.60
CA LEU A 18 4.93 18.60 0.70
C LEU A 18 4.26 17.31 0.21
N ILE A 19 4.68 16.78 -0.95
CA ILE A 19 4.15 15.52 -1.48
C ILE A 19 4.41 14.38 -0.49
N PHE A 20 5.62 14.26 0.03
CA PHE A 20 5.97 13.20 0.99
C PHE A 20 5.12 13.28 2.27
N MET A 21 4.91 14.47 2.81
CA MET A 21 4.04 14.68 3.98
C MET A 21 2.58 14.31 3.69
N MET A 22 2.08 14.56 2.47
CA MET A 22 0.74 14.13 2.05
C MET A 22 0.62 12.61 2.05
N PHE A 23 1.61 11.89 1.52
CA PHE A 23 1.62 10.43 1.56
C PHE A 23 1.65 9.89 3.00
N ALA A 24 2.42 10.52 3.90
CA ALA A 24 2.42 10.17 5.32
C ALA A 24 1.05 10.42 5.97
N MET A 25 0.40 11.55 5.70
CA MET A 25 -0.93 11.88 6.22
C MET A 25 -1.99 10.87 5.74
N PHE A 26 -1.97 10.48 4.48
CA PHE A 26 -2.92 9.50 3.96
C PHE A 26 -2.71 8.12 4.58
N ALA A 27 -1.46 7.66 4.69
CA ALA A 27 -1.16 6.39 5.35
C ALA A 27 -1.59 6.39 6.82
N MET A 28 -1.40 7.52 7.52
CA MET A 28 -1.83 7.69 8.91
C MET A 28 -3.32 7.39 9.08
N THR A 29 -4.17 7.69 8.10
CA THR A 29 -5.61 7.41 8.19
C THR A 29 -5.99 6.05 7.62
N THR A 30 -5.46 5.65 6.46
CA THR A 30 -5.84 4.40 5.79
C THR A 30 -5.40 3.16 6.57
N ASP A 31 -4.19 3.18 7.11
CA ASP A 31 -3.63 2.03 7.81
C ASP A 31 -4.03 1.95 9.30
N SER A 32 -4.79 2.95 9.78
CA SER A 32 -5.37 2.96 11.12
C SER A 32 -6.78 2.36 11.21
N ALA A 33 -7.42 2.10 10.07
CA ALA A 33 -8.81 1.63 10.03
C ALA A 33 -9.03 0.40 10.93
N GLY A 34 -8.12 -0.59 10.86
CA GLY A 34 -8.21 -1.79 11.69
C GLY A 34 -8.13 -1.52 13.19
N THR A 35 -7.34 -0.54 13.62
CA THR A 35 -7.24 -0.15 15.05
C THR A 35 -8.53 0.51 15.56
N ILE A 36 -9.33 1.10 14.66
CA ILE A 36 -10.61 1.73 14.95
C ILE A 36 -11.76 0.72 14.98
N ILE A 37 -11.71 -0.33 14.14
CA ILE A 37 -12.78 -1.34 13.97
C ILE A 37 -13.31 -1.91 15.30
N PRO A 38 -12.49 -2.28 16.31
CA PRO A 38 -13.02 -2.77 17.60
C PRO A 38 -13.90 -1.74 18.31
N SER A 39 -13.60 -0.45 18.16
CA SER A 39 -14.40 0.63 18.74
C SER A 39 -15.71 0.80 17.95
N ILE A 40 -15.69 0.69 16.64
CA ILE A 40 -16.87 0.71 15.77
C ILE A 40 -17.83 -0.43 16.10
N ILE A 41 -17.32 -1.65 16.26
CA ILE A 41 -18.12 -2.82 16.64
C ILE A 41 -18.86 -2.54 17.95
N ARG A 42 -18.18 -1.99 18.97
CA ARG A 42 -18.78 -1.70 20.28
C ARG A 42 -19.73 -0.51 20.25
N GLU A 43 -19.36 0.57 19.55
CA GLU A 43 -20.14 1.82 19.52
C GLU A 43 -21.46 1.66 18.77
N PHE A 44 -21.47 0.91 17.66
CA PHE A 44 -22.62 0.76 16.78
C PHE A 44 -23.29 -0.62 16.85
N GLY A 45 -22.77 -1.55 17.66
CA GLY A 45 -23.34 -2.91 17.77
C GLY A 45 -23.28 -3.72 16.48
N LEU A 46 -22.22 -3.56 15.70
CA LEU A 46 -22.10 -4.13 14.36
C LEU A 46 -21.35 -5.47 14.36
N GLY A 47 -21.67 -6.34 13.38
CA GLY A 47 -20.83 -7.47 13.03
C GLY A 47 -19.53 -7.02 12.35
N MET A 48 -18.59 -7.96 12.22
CA MET A 48 -17.27 -7.71 11.63
C MET A 48 -17.35 -7.29 10.16
N THR A 49 -18.21 -7.92 9.38
CA THR A 49 -18.44 -7.59 7.97
C THR A 49 -18.85 -6.14 7.79
N ALA A 50 -19.83 -5.70 8.59
CA ALA A 50 -20.31 -4.32 8.53
C ALA A 50 -19.26 -3.34 9.02
N ALA A 51 -18.64 -3.59 10.17
CA ALA A 51 -17.61 -2.73 10.75
C ALA A 51 -16.37 -2.63 9.87
N GLY A 52 -15.99 -3.70 9.18
CA GLY A 52 -14.89 -3.73 8.22
C GLY A 52 -15.11 -2.83 6.99
N SER A 53 -16.37 -2.38 6.73
CA SER A 53 -16.62 -1.39 5.67
C SER A 53 -15.88 -0.07 5.93
N PHE A 54 -15.43 0.15 7.15
CA PHE A 54 -14.54 1.25 7.52
C PHE A 54 -13.21 1.20 6.76
N HIS A 55 -12.74 0.01 6.42
CA HIS A 55 -11.57 -0.21 5.56
C HIS A 55 -11.96 -0.33 4.08
N TYR A 56 -12.95 -1.18 3.75
CA TYR A 56 -13.31 -1.46 2.36
C TYR A 56 -13.79 -0.23 1.60
N ALA A 57 -14.51 0.68 2.25
CA ALA A 57 -15.00 1.90 1.62
C ALA A 57 -13.84 2.78 1.14
N SER A 58 -12.84 3.00 1.99
CA SER A 58 -11.66 3.79 1.64
C SER A 58 -10.87 3.13 0.50
N MET A 59 -10.59 1.82 0.60
CA MET A 59 -9.84 1.09 -0.43
C MET A 59 -10.60 1.04 -1.75
N SER A 60 -11.93 0.86 -1.73
CA SER A 60 -12.77 0.90 -2.92
C SER A 60 -12.75 2.28 -3.58
N GLY A 61 -12.82 3.36 -2.78
CA GLY A 61 -12.69 4.73 -3.28
C GLY A 61 -11.35 4.97 -3.97
N ILE A 62 -10.24 4.55 -3.35
CA ILE A 62 -8.89 4.67 -3.92
C ILE A 62 -8.79 3.91 -5.24
N GLY A 63 -9.22 2.63 -5.26
CA GLY A 63 -9.17 1.79 -6.44
C GLY A 63 -10.04 2.35 -7.58
N LEU A 64 -11.26 2.78 -7.29
CA LEU A 64 -12.18 3.35 -8.26
C LEU A 64 -11.61 4.65 -8.86
N ALA A 65 -11.06 5.53 -8.02
CA ALA A 65 -10.44 6.77 -8.50
C ALA A 65 -9.21 6.50 -9.37
N ALA A 66 -8.37 5.52 -9.02
CA ALA A 66 -7.20 5.18 -9.82
C ALA A 66 -7.59 4.71 -11.24
N ILE A 67 -8.69 3.92 -11.36
CA ILE A 67 -9.17 3.39 -12.64
C ILE A 67 -9.94 4.45 -13.44
N LEU A 68 -10.91 5.13 -12.81
CA LEU A 68 -11.86 5.99 -13.51
C LEU A 68 -11.43 7.46 -13.57
N LEU A 69 -10.63 7.94 -12.60
CA LEU A 69 -10.30 9.36 -12.46
C LEU A 69 -8.80 9.64 -12.65
N GLY A 70 -7.98 8.62 -12.93
CA GLY A 70 -6.55 8.80 -13.19
C GLY A 70 -6.24 9.80 -14.32
N PHE A 71 -7.12 9.88 -15.33
CA PHE A 71 -7.01 10.86 -16.41
C PHE A 71 -7.19 12.33 -15.97
N LEU A 72 -7.72 12.55 -14.77
CA LEU A 72 -8.00 13.89 -14.27
C LEU A 72 -6.73 14.72 -14.08
N ALA A 73 -5.64 14.07 -13.65
CA ALA A 73 -4.33 14.69 -13.53
C ALA A 73 -3.78 15.19 -14.89
N ASP A 74 -4.06 14.42 -15.95
CA ASP A 74 -3.65 14.79 -17.33
C ASP A 74 -4.46 15.96 -17.88
N ARG A 75 -5.77 16.01 -17.55
CA ARG A 75 -6.68 17.05 -18.06
C ARG A 75 -6.60 18.36 -17.29
N LEU A 76 -6.55 18.30 -15.96
CA LEU A 76 -6.54 19.46 -15.08
C LEU A 76 -5.13 19.98 -14.82
N GLY A 77 -4.10 19.14 -15.00
CA GLY A 77 -2.74 19.38 -14.56
C GLY A 77 -2.52 18.94 -13.10
N HIS A 78 -1.25 18.80 -12.71
CA HIS A 78 -0.86 18.22 -11.42
C HIS A 78 -1.39 19.01 -10.22
N LYS A 79 -1.24 20.35 -10.21
CA LYS A 79 -1.64 21.21 -9.07
C LYS A 79 -3.15 21.14 -8.79
N PRO A 80 -4.04 21.36 -9.77
CA PRO A 80 -5.49 21.24 -9.54
C PRO A 80 -5.93 19.83 -9.14
N ALA A 81 -5.34 18.78 -9.71
CA ALA A 81 -5.66 17.41 -9.34
C ALA A 81 -5.27 17.10 -7.88
N ILE A 82 -4.07 17.54 -7.45
CA ILE A 82 -3.61 17.40 -6.06
C ILE A 82 -4.54 18.18 -5.12
N LEU A 83 -4.89 19.42 -5.45
CA LEU A 83 -5.79 20.25 -4.63
C LEU A 83 -7.19 19.64 -4.53
N LEU A 84 -7.74 19.12 -5.63
CA LEU A 84 -9.03 18.46 -5.64
C LEU A 84 -9.03 17.23 -4.72
N GLY A 85 -8.00 16.37 -4.84
CA GLY A 85 -7.85 15.19 -3.99
C GLY A 85 -7.73 15.54 -2.51
N LEU A 86 -6.90 16.53 -2.17
CA LEU A 86 -6.74 17.03 -0.81
C LEU A 86 -8.03 17.65 -0.27
N SER A 87 -8.73 18.46 -1.07
CA SER A 87 -9.99 19.10 -0.66
C SER A 87 -11.07 18.05 -0.36
N LEU A 88 -11.21 17.05 -1.22
CA LEU A 88 -12.17 15.97 -1.01
C LEU A 88 -11.88 15.18 0.27
N PHE A 89 -10.60 14.83 0.50
CA PHE A 89 -10.15 14.17 1.71
C PHE A 89 -10.32 15.06 2.95
N GLY A 90 -9.91 16.32 2.89
CA GLY A 90 -9.94 17.26 4.02
C GLY A 90 -11.38 17.56 4.47
N ILE A 91 -12.29 17.80 3.52
CA ILE A 91 -13.72 18.00 3.81
C ILE A 91 -14.31 16.72 4.43
N GLY A 92 -14.04 15.56 3.82
CA GLY A 92 -14.48 14.27 4.36
C GLY A 92 -13.99 14.07 5.80
N SER A 93 -12.72 14.35 6.05
CA SER A 93 -12.11 14.22 7.39
C SER A 93 -12.70 15.20 8.41
N ALA A 94 -12.94 16.46 8.04
CA ALA A 94 -13.56 17.46 8.92
C ALA A 94 -15.00 17.11 9.31
N LEU A 95 -15.76 16.50 8.39
CA LEU A 95 -17.14 16.10 8.63
C LEU A 95 -17.29 14.94 9.63
N PHE A 96 -16.21 14.26 10.02
CA PHE A 96 -16.22 13.32 11.14
C PHE A 96 -16.59 13.98 12.48
N ALA A 97 -16.40 15.31 12.60
CA ALA A 97 -16.78 16.08 13.80
C ALA A 97 -18.28 16.08 14.06
N VAL A 98 -19.09 16.10 13.01
CA VAL A 98 -20.56 16.29 13.11
C VAL A 98 -21.37 15.00 12.91
N GLY A 99 -20.70 13.90 12.46
CA GLY A 99 -21.36 12.64 12.19
C GLY A 99 -21.61 11.80 13.45
N ASN A 100 -22.79 11.14 13.48
CA ASN A 100 -23.16 10.19 14.53
C ASN A 100 -23.74 8.87 13.98
N ASN A 101 -23.77 8.72 12.66
CA ASN A 101 -24.30 7.53 12.00
C ASN A 101 -23.16 6.78 11.28
N PHE A 102 -23.11 5.47 11.45
CA PHE A 102 -22.09 4.64 10.86
C PHE A 102 -22.06 4.74 9.32
N GLY A 103 -23.24 4.67 8.66
CA GLY A 103 -23.34 4.79 7.20
C GLY A 103 -22.80 6.13 6.68
N PHE A 104 -22.99 7.21 7.44
CA PHE A 104 -22.41 8.51 7.11
C PHE A 104 -20.88 8.45 7.09
N PHE A 105 -20.26 7.84 8.09
CA PHE A 105 -18.79 7.68 8.13
C PHE A 105 -18.25 6.81 6.99
N VAL A 106 -18.97 5.74 6.64
CA VAL A 106 -18.61 4.88 5.48
C VAL A 106 -18.62 5.67 4.18
N VAL A 107 -19.62 6.53 3.97
CA VAL A 107 -19.65 7.43 2.80
C VAL A 107 -18.51 8.42 2.81
N LEU A 108 -18.19 9.02 3.97
CA LEU A 108 -17.05 9.93 4.09
C LEU A 108 -15.73 9.25 3.77
N LEU A 109 -15.53 8.00 4.24
CA LEU A 109 -14.34 7.20 3.94
C LEU A 109 -14.23 6.86 2.46
N PHE A 110 -15.33 6.53 1.80
CA PHE A 110 -15.35 6.30 0.37
C PHE A 110 -14.96 7.57 -0.41
N LEU A 111 -15.53 8.73 -0.05
CA LEU A 111 -15.20 10.02 -0.65
C LEU A 111 -13.74 10.42 -0.38
N ALA A 112 -13.27 10.22 0.85
CA ALA A 112 -11.86 10.42 1.20
C ALA A 112 -10.95 9.52 0.37
N GLY A 113 -11.33 8.25 0.17
CA GLY A 113 -10.64 7.31 -0.69
C GLY A 113 -10.56 7.77 -2.15
N LEU A 114 -11.66 8.29 -2.71
CA LEU A 114 -11.65 8.93 -4.04
C LEU A 114 -10.65 10.08 -4.09
N GLY A 115 -10.65 10.95 -3.06
CA GLY A 115 -9.69 12.04 -2.94
C GLY A 115 -8.24 11.57 -2.94
N ILE A 116 -7.93 10.52 -2.18
CA ILE A 116 -6.59 9.90 -2.12
C ILE A 116 -6.18 9.36 -3.50
N GLY A 117 -7.07 8.68 -4.20
CA GLY A 117 -6.77 8.12 -5.53
C GLY A 117 -6.50 9.20 -6.58
N ILE A 118 -7.30 10.28 -6.60
CA ILE A 118 -7.07 11.45 -7.47
C ILE A 118 -5.72 12.10 -7.15
N PHE A 119 -5.45 12.34 -5.86
CA PHE A 119 -4.17 12.89 -5.40
C PHE A 119 -2.99 12.03 -5.85
N LYS A 120 -3.04 10.71 -5.60
CA LYS A 120 -1.94 9.79 -5.95
C LYS A 120 -1.60 9.87 -7.44
N SER A 121 -2.60 9.91 -8.31
CA SER A 121 -2.38 10.03 -9.75
C SER A 121 -1.64 11.30 -10.12
N GLY A 122 -2.05 12.46 -9.58
CA GLY A 122 -1.40 13.75 -9.82
C GLY A 122 -0.01 13.87 -9.20
N ALA A 123 0.16 13.36 -7.97
CA ALA A 123 1.41 13.46 -7.23
C ALA A 123 2.51 12.56 -7.82
N LEU A 124 2.16 11.32 -8.21
CA LEU A 124 3.13 10.40 -8.81
C LEU A 124 3.57 10.86 -10.20
N ALA A 125 2.64 11.38 -11.01
CA ALA A 125 2.98 12.00 -12.29
C ALA A 125 3.90 13.21 -12.11
N LEU A 126 3.61 14.07 -11.13
CA LEU A 126 4.47 15.21 -10.79
C LEU A 126 5.88 14.78 -10.36
N ILE A 127 5.99 13.71 -9.54
CA ILE A 127 7.30 13.15 -9.15
C ILE A 127 8.07 12.68 -10.38
N GLY A 128 7.39 12.06 -11.36
CA GLY A 128 7.98 11.71 -12.66
C GLY A 128 8.57 12.94 -13.36
N ASP A 129 7.76 13.97 -13.53
CA ASP A 129 8.14 15.21 -14.28
C ASP A 129 9.29 15.99 -13.62
N ILE A 130 9.36 16.01 -12.29
CA ILE A 130 10.41 16.73 -11.56
C ILE A 130 11.68 15.89 -11.32
N SER A 131 11.70 14.66 -11.79
CA SER A 131 12.87 13.78 -11.68
C SER A 131 13.73 13.87 -12.94
N GLY A 132 14.94 14.40 -12.81
CA GLY A 132 15.87 14.62 -13.93
C GLY A 132 16.55 13.36 -14.46
N SER A 133 16.38 12.20 -13.80
CA SER A 133 16.94 10.91 -14.24
C SER A 133 16.16 9.75 -13.64
N THR A 134 16.26 8.55 -14.25
CA THR A 134 15.69 7.30 -13.72
C THR A 134 16.15 7.01 -12.29
N ARG A 135 17.43 7.24 -11.99
CA ARG A 135 17.98 7.10 -10.63
C ARG A 135 17.32 8.05 -9.63
N GLN A 136 17.10 9.31 -10.03
CA GLN A 136 16.44 10.31 -9.19
C GLN A 136 14.96 10.00 -9.02
N HIS A 137 14.29 9.50 -10.06
CA HIS A 137 12.90 9.06 -9.99
C HIS A 137 12.76 7.91 -8.99
N ALA A 138 13.59 6.88 -9.09
CA ALA A 138 13.61 5.76 -8.16
C ALA A 138 13.86 6.21 -6.71
N ALA A 139 14.81 7.13 -6.49
CA ALA A 139 15.07 7.68 -5.17
C ALA A 139 13.87 8.45 -4.60
N ASN A 140 13.20 9.28 -5.41
CA ASN A 140 12.01 10.01 -5.00
C ASN A 140 10.85 9.06 -4.67
N MET A 141 10.64 7.98 -5.46
CA MET A 141 9.63 6.96 -5.19
C MET A 141 9.90 6.22 -3.88
N ASN A 142 11.16 5.88 -3.60
CA ASN A 142 11.54 5.29 -2.32
C ASN A 142 11.27 6.21 -1.13
N LEU A 143 11.44 7.53 -1.29
CA LEU A 143 11.09 8.51 -0.27
C LEU A 143 9.57 8.61 -0.08
N VAL A 144 8.77 8.60 -1.14
CA VAL A 144 7.30 8.51 -1.07
C VAL A 144 6.87 7.31 -0.23
N GLU A 145 7.40 6.12 -0.55
CA GLU A 145 7.11 4.89 0.18
C GLU A 145 7.62 4.93 1.62
N GLY A 146 8.77 5.58 1.86
CA GLY A 146 9.32 5.78 3.20
C GLY A 146 8.40 6.63 4.07
N PHE A 147 7.95 7.77 3.56
CA PHE A 147 7.02 8.66 4.27
C PHE A 147 5.64 8.03 4.44
N PHE A 148 5.16 7.27 3.46
CA PHE A 148 3.96 6.45 3.61
C PHE A 148 4.12 5.48 4.79
N GLY A 149 5.25 4.77 4.88
CA GLY A 149 5.57 3.88 6.00
C GLY A 149 5.59 4.59 7.35
N VAL A 150 6.11 5.83 7.42
CA VAL A 150 6.07 6.64 8.64
C VAL A 150 4.63 6.93 9.06
N GLY A 151 3.76 7.29 8.12
CA GLY A 151 2.33 7.50 8.39
C GLY A 151 1.64 6.23 8.89
N ALA A 152 1.94 5.09 8.26
CA ALA A 152 1.42 3.77 8.65
C ALA A 152 1.84 3.35 10.06
N ILE A 153 3.00 3.80 10.54
CA ILE A 153 3.45 3.58 11.93
C ILE A 153 2.72 4.52 12.90
N ILE A 154 2.69 5.81 12.56
CA ILE A 154 2.17 6.86 13.47
C ILE A 154 0.65 6.73 13.63
N GLY A 155 -0.08 6.44 12.56
CA GLY A 155 -1.55 6.44 12.60
C GLY A 155 -2.15 5.48 13.60
N PRO A 156 -1.88 4.16 13.53
CA PRO A 156 -2.39 3.20 14.50
C PRO A 156 -1.92 3.48 15.93
N ALA A 157 -0.66 3.95 16.10
CA ALA A 157 -0.15 4.35 17.42
C ALA A 157 -0.94 5.53 17.99
N LEU A 158 -1.21 6.55 17.18
CA LEU A 158 -2.01 7.71 17.57
C LEU A 158 -3.43 7.29 17.98
N VAL A 159 -4.09 6.45 17.18
CA VAL A 159 -5.43 5.93 17.54
C VAL A 159 -5.39 5.19 18.87
N THR A 160 -4.40 4.32 19.08
CA THR A 160 -4.24 3.58 20.33
C THR A 160 -4.08 4.53 21.51
N MET A 161 -3.23 5.56 21.40
CA MET A 161 -3.02 6.56 22.45
C MET A 161 -4.28 7.38 22.73
N LEU A 162 -5.02 7.80 21.69
CA LEU A 162 -6.28 8.52 21.84
C LEU A 162 -7.31 7.68 22.60
N LEU A 163 -7.49 6.42 22.21
CA LEU A 163 -8.44 5.50 22.86
C LEU A 163 -8.05 5.19 24.31
N GLN A 164 -6.76 4.99 24.61
CA GLN A 164 -6.27 4.80 25.98
C GLN A 164 -6.46 6.04 26.84
N GLY A 165 -6.38 7.24 26.24
CA GLY A 165 -6.68 8.51 26.89
C GLY A 165 -8.18 8.82 27.04
N GLY A 166 -9.07 7.88 26.70
CA GLY A 166 -10.52 8.07 26.74
C GLY A 166 -11.08 9.00 25.66
N MET A 167 -10.26 9.33 24.66
CA MET A 167 -10.68 10.18 23.54
C MET A 167 -11.33 9.35 22.44
N SER A 168 -12.18 9.98 21.61
CA SER A 168 -12.82 9.32 20.47
C SER A 168 -11.82 9.08 19.34
N TRP A 169 -11.96 7.94 18.65
CA TRP A 169 -11.22 7.62 17.42
C TRP A 169 -11.41 8.66 16.31
N LYS A 170 -12.49 9.45 16.34
CA LYS A 170 -12.77 10.54 15.38
C LYS A 170 -11.67 11.59 15.34
N TRP A 171 -10.94 11.78 16.45
CA TRP A 171 -9.83 12.72 16.51
C TRP A 171 -8.72 12.46 15.49
N LEU A 172 -8.51 11.20 15.11
CA LEU A 172 -7.57 10.88 14.02
C LEU A 172 -7.91 11.66 12.74
N TYR A 173 -9.19 11.63 12.35
CA TYR A 173 -9.66 12.29 11.12
C TYR A 173 -9.65 13.80 11.25
N LEU A 174 -9.95 14.34 12.44
CA LEU A 174 -9.87 15.79 12.70
C LEU A 174 -8.43 16.28 12.60
N ILE A 175 -7.48 15.55 13.18
CA ILE A 175 -6.04 15.85 13.08
C ILE A 175 -5.59 15.77 11.63
N ALA A 176 -6.00 14.74 10.90
CA ALA A 176 -5.68 14.59 9.49
C ALA A 176 -6.31 15.72 8.64
N GLY A 177 -7.52 16.14 8.95
CA GLY A 177 -8.18 17.27 8.29
C GLY A 177 -7.45 18.59 8.53
N ALA A 178 -6.99 18.84 9.76
CA ALA A 178 -6.19 20.03 10.08
C ALA A 178 -4.83 20.02 9.35
N LEU A 179 -4.14 18.86 9.35
CA LEU A 179 -2.91 18.67 8.58
C LEU A 179 -3.15 18.87 7.08
N CYS A 180 -4.26 18.34 6.56
CA CYS A 180 -4.64 18.51 5.17
C CYS A 180 -4.85 19.99 4.80
N ALA A 181 -5.52 20.77 5.67
CA ALA A 181 -5.68 22.20 5.46
C ALA A 181 -4.33 22.94 5.38
N LEU A 182 -3.39 22.61 6.26
CA LEU A 182 -2.02 23.15 6.21
C LEU A 182 -1.31 22.77 4.91
N LEU A 183 -1.45 21.52 4.47
CA LEU A 183 -0.85 21.04 3.23
C LEU A 183 -1.48 21.71 2.00
N ILE A 184 -2.79 21.96 1.99
CA ILE A 184 -3.47 22.72 0.94
C ILE A 184 -2.89 24.13 0.84
N VAL A 185 -2.71 24.83 1.95
CA VAL A 185 -2.06 26.15 1.99
C VAL A 185 -0.65 26.06 1.40
N GLY A 186 0.12 25.05 1.81
CA GLY A 186 1.46 24.80 1.25
C GLY A 186 1.44 24.61 -0.26
N VAL A 187 0.50 23.84 -0.81
CA VAL A 187 0.35 23.61 -2.26
C VAL A 187 -0.06 24.89 -2.99
N VAL A 188 -0.98 25.67 -2.43
CA VAL A 188 -1.45 26.92 -3.03
C VAL A 188 -0.28 27.89 -3.19
N LEU A 189 0.57 28.01 -2.16
CA LEU A 189 1.72 28.90 -2.13
C LEU A 189 2.93 28.35 -2.90
N ALA A 190 3.02 27.05 -3.15
CA ALA A 190 4.15 26.45 -3.84
C ALA A 190 4.12 26.74 -5.34
N PRO A 191 5.28 27.09 -5.95
CA PRO A 191 5.40 27.15 -7.40
C PRO A 191 5.43 25.73 -7.97
N PHE A 192 4.52 25.45 -8.90
CA PHE A 192 4.48 24.20 -9.63
C PHE A 192 5.14 24.35 -11.00
N PRO A 193 5.90 23.35 -11.47
CA PRO A 193 6.39 23.34 -12.84
C PRO A 193 5.21 23.30 -13.81
N HIS A 194 5.34 23.99 -14.93
CA HIS A 194 4.38 23.87 -16.02
C HIS A 194 4.39 22.43 -16.49
N ALA A 195 3.21 21.84 -16.69
CA ALA A 195 3.08 20.48 -17.18
C ALA A 195 3.83 20.37 -18.53
N SER A 196 4.95 19.69 -18.55
CA SER A 196 5.59 19.26 -19.78
C SER A 196 4.67 18.23 -20.40
N GLY A 197 4.03 18.54 -21.53
CA GLY A 197 3.02 17.70 -22.19
C GLY A 197 3.56 16.39 -22.77
N ARG A 198 4.42 15.69 -22.04
CA ARG A 198 4.75 14.29 -22.27
C ARG A 198 3.60 13.45 -21.73
N ALA A 199 2.66 13.13 -22.60
CA ALA A 199 1.81 12.00 -22.40
C ALA A 199 2.72 10.76 -22.29
N GLU A 200 3.08 10.35 -21.06
CA GLU A 200 3.55 8.98 -20.86
C GLU A 200 2.50 8.05 -21.49
N GLN A 201 2.99 7.04 -22.22
CA GLN A 201 2.12 6.08 -22.89
C GLN A 201 1.13 5.53 -21.87
N ARG A 202 -0.11 6.01 -21.96
CA ARG A 202 -1.19 5.61 -21.07
C ARG A 202 -1.28 4.10 -21.10
N ALA A 203 -1.17 3.45 -19.95
CA ALA A 203 -1.57 2.07 -19.84
C ALA A 203 -3.04 1.99 -20.27
N ASN A 204 -3.29 1.42 -21.45
CA ASN A 204 -4.64 1.29 -21.95
C ASN A 204 -5.35 0.23 -21.08
N PRO A 205 -6.47 0.53 -20.41
CA PRO A 205 -7.20 -0.44 -19.61
C PRO A 205 -7.53 -1.72 -20.38
N ARG A 206 -7.75 -1.62 -21.69
CA ARG A 206 -7.97 -2.79 -22.56
C ARG A 206 -6.73 -3.68 -22.67
N ASP A 207 -5.53 -3.10 -22.69
CA ASP A 207 -4.30 -3.88 -22.77
C ASP A 207 -3.98 -4.54 -21.44
N ALA A 208 -4.29 -3.88 -20.31
CA ALA A 208 -4.24 -4.51 -18.99
C ALA A 208 -5.23 -5.69 -18.89
N MET A 209 -6.46 -5.55 -19.38
CA MET A 209 -7.45 -6.64 -19.42
C MET A 209 -7.01 -7.83 -20.29
N ARG A 210 -6.27 -7.58 -21.38
CA ARG A 210 -5.70 -8.66 -22.22
C ARG A 210 -4.66 -9.51 -21.47
N MET A 211 -4.07 -9.00 -20.39
CA MET A 211 -3.13 -9.76 -19.55
C MET A 211 -3.80 -10.93 -18.82
N ILE A 212 -5.13 -10.97 -18.70
CA ILE A 212 -5.89 -12.11 -18.13
C ILE A 212 -5.59 -13.42 -18.89
N GLY A 213 -5.27 -13.33 -20.19
CA GLY A 213 -4.88 -14.50 -21.00
C GLY A 213 -3.43 -14.99 -20.79
N ASP A 214 -2.59 -14.24 -20.06
CA ASP A 214 -1.19 -14.62 -19.83
C ASP A 214 -1.03 -15.30 -18.47
N SER A 215 -0.62 -16.57 -18.47
CA SER A 215 -0.46 -17.38 -17.24
C SER A 215 0.56 -16.80 -16.26
N HIS A 216 1.61 -16.12 -16.75
CA HIS A 216 2.61 -15.48 -15.89
C HIS A 216 2.04 -14.23 -15.24
N ALA A 217 1.26 -13.43 -15.97
CA ALA A 217 0.57 -12.26 -15.40
C ALA A 217 -0.40 -12.69 -14.30
N LEU A 218 -1.21 -13.72 -14.55
CA LEU A 218 -2.13 -14.27 -13.54
C LEU A 218 -1.40 -14.85 -12.33
N PHE A 219 -0.28 -15.54 -12.55
CA PHE A 219 0.53 -16.08 -11.46
C PHE A 219 1.02 -14.98 -10.51
N PHE A 220 1.65 -13.92 -11.04
CA PHE A 220 2.12 -12.81 -10.21
C PHE A 220 0.97 -12.02 -9.59
N ALA A 221 -0.14 -11.84 -10.30
CA ALA A 221 -1.35 -11.21 -9.76
C ALA A 221 -1.92 -12.00 -8.57
N THR A 222 -1.96 -13.34 -8.68
CA THR A 222 -2.41 -14.23 -7.59
C THR A 222 -1.48 -14.13 -6.39
N LEU A 223 -0.15 -14.15 -6.60
CA LEU A 223 0.81 -13.97 -5.51
C LEU A 223 0.61 -12.64 -4.77
N LEU A 224 0.43 -11.52 -5.51
CA LEU A 224 0.20 -10.21 -4.91
C LEU A 224 -1.14 -10.16 -4.18
N MET A 225 -2.19 -10.74 -4.73
CA MET A 225 -3.50 -10.80 -4.10
C MET A 225 -3.44 -11.60 -2.78
N LEU A 226 -2.79 -12.76 -2.77
CA LEU A 226 -2.61 -13.57 -1.56
C LEU A 226 -1.72 -12.87 -0.52
N TYR A 227 -0.67 -12.18 -0.97
CA TYR A 227 0.18 -11.37 -0.10
C TYR A 227 -0.64 -10.30 0.62
N VAL A 228 -1.40 -9.49 -0.13
CA VAL A 228 -2.22 -8.42 0.45
C VAL A 228 -3.34 -8.99 1.33
N ALA A 229 -3.89 -10.15 0.96
CA ALA A 229 -4.88 -10.86 1.77
C ALA A 229 -4.33 -11.28 3.14
N ALA A 230 -3.12 -11.84 3.17
CA ALA A 230 -2.45 -12.19 4.43
C ALA A 230 -2.07 -10.94 5.24
N GLU A 231 -1.58 -9.88 4.57
CA GLU A 231 -1.22 -8.62 5.22
C GLU A 231 -2.44 -7.96 5.87
N ALA A 232 -3.60 -7.97 5.20
CA ALA A 232 -4.85 -7.41 5.70
C ALA A 232 -5.34 -8.09 7.00
N ALA A 233 -5.04 -9.38 7.21
CA ALA A 233 -5.32 -10.04 8.47
C ALA A 233 -4.65 -9.34 9.65
N ILE A 234 -3.47 -8.75 9.43
CA ILE A 234 -2.69 -8.09 10.48
C ILE A 234 -3.17 -6.67 10.70
N TYR A 235 -3.16 -5.81 9.68
CA TYR A 235 -3.45 -4.40 9.91
C TYR A 235 -4.95 -4.08 9.97
N VAL A 236 -5.84 -4.97 9.50
CA VAL A 236 -7.30 -4.79 9.61
C VAL A 236 -7.89 -5.56 10.79
N TRP A 237 -7.53 -6.84 10.96
CA TRP A 237 -8.23 -7.73 11.89
C TRP A 237 -7.47 -8.09 13.16
N ALA A 238 -6.12 -8.00 13.20
CA ALA A 238 -5.38 -8.28 14.43
C ALA A 238 -5.77 -7.37 15.60
N PRO A 239 -6.10 -6.07 15.43
CA PRO A 239 -6.60 -5.26 16.54
C PRO A 239 -7.92 -5.77 17.14
N THR A 240 -8.82 -6.29 16.29
CA THR A 240 -10.07 -6.94 16.75
C THR A 240 -9.76 -8.27 17.45
N TYR A 241 -8.82 -9.05 16.92
CA TYR A 241 -8.37 -10.31 17.52
C TYR A 241 -7.74 -10.09 18.91
N PHE A 242 -7.01 -9.01 19.10
CA PHE A 242 -6.40 -8.64 20.38
C PHE A 242 -7.31 -7.82 21.29
N ALA A 243 -8.52 -7.48 20.87
CA ALA A 243 -9.43 -6.71 21.70
C ALA A 243 -9.69 -7.40 23.05
N GLY A 244 -9.48 -6.66 24.14
CA GLY A 244 -9.62 -7.19 25.50
C GLY A 244 -8.50 -8.14 25.97
N TYR A 245 -7.41 -8.28 25.23
CA TYR A 245 -6.26 -9.08 25.66
C TYR A 245 -5.55 -8.42 26.85
N GLN A 246 -5.41 -9.16 27.96
CA GLN A 246 -4.76 -8.72 29.20
C GLN A 246 -3.57 -9.62 29.60
N GLY A 247 -3.09 -10.44 28.68
CA GLY A 247 -1.96 -11.34 28.91
C GLY A 247 -0.60 -10.64 28.89
N PRO A 248 0.51 -11.42 28.90
CA PRO A 248 1.85 -10.89 28.77
C PRO A 248 1.98 -10.00 27.53
N ALA A 249 2.70 -8.88 27.65
CA ALA A 249 2.86 -7.92 26.56
C ALA A 249 1.54 -7.29 26.03
N ALA A 250 0.56 -7.01 26.89
CA ALA A 250 -0.69 -6.34 26.50
C ALA A 250 -0.46 -5.01 25.77
N TRP A 251 0.63 -4.31 26.05
CA TRP A 251 1.04 -3.11 25.32
C TRP A 251 1.34 -3.42 23.84
N LEU A 252 1.99 -4.56 23.57
CA LEU A 252 2.31 -4.99 22.20
C LEU A 252 1.03 -5.34 21.42
N ALA A 253 0.04 -5.95 22.09
CA ALA A 253 -1.27 -6.18 21.50
C ALA A 253 -1.95 -4.86 21.08
N ALA A 254 -1.89 -3.84 21.93
CA ALA A 254 -2.46 -2.52 21.66
C ALA A 254 -1.75 -1.79 20.49
N PHE A 255 -0.43 -1.92 20.38
CA PHE A 255 0.38 -1.30 19.32
C PHE A 255 0.78 -2.27 18.20
N SER A 256 0.13 -3.43 18.08
CA SER A 256 0.51 -4.52 17.16
C SER A 256 0.67 -4.08 15.72
N VAL A 257 -0.22 -3.22 15.21
CA VAL A 257 -0.15 -2.70 13.84
C VAL A 257 1.04 -1.76 13.64
N SER A 258 1.29 -0.87 14.58
CA SER A 258 2.45 0.04 14.50
C SER A 258 3.77 -0.74 14.56
N VAL A 259 3.86 -1.74 15.44
CA VAL A 259 5.06 -2.61 15.54
C VAL A 259 5.22 -3.44 14.26
N PHE A 260 4.14 -3.96 13.70
CA PHE A 260 4.16 -4.63 12.39
C PHE A 260 4.78 -3.73 11.32
N PHE A 261 4.34 -2.47 11.20
CA PHE A 261 4.88 -1.54 10.19
C PHE A 261 6.32 -1.11 10.49
N ILE A 262 6.73 -0.99 11.76
CA ILE A 262 8.14 -0.77 12.15
C ILE A 262 9.01 -1.95 11.66
N LEU A 263 8.60 -3.18 11.97
CA LEU A 263 9.32 -4.37 11.55
C LEU A 263 9.32 -4.54 10.03
N ARG A 264 8.22 -4.17 9.36
CA ARG A 264 8.15 -4.13 7.91
C ARG A 264 9.13 -3.10 7.32
N ALA A 265 9.27 -1.93 7.92
CA ALA A 265 10.27 -0.95 7.50
C ALA A 265 11.71 -1.48 7.69
N ALA A 266 12.00 -2.09 8.84
CA ALA A 266 13.29 -2.72 9.14
C ALA A 266 13.60 -3.89 8.18
N GLY A 267 12.59 -4.68 7.85
CA GLY A 267 12.73 -5.83 6.95
C GLY A 267 13.12 -5.46 5.51
N ARG A 268 12.93 -4.21 5.07
CA ARG A 268 13.44 -3.76 3.77
C ARG A 268 14.97 -3.87 3.68
N PHE A 269 15.68 -3.61 4.78
CA PHE A 269 17.14 -3.80 4.84
C PHE A 269 17.52 -5.30 4.79
N LEU A 270 16.74 -6.15 5.49
CA LEU A 270 16.89 -7.60 5.39
C LEU A 270 16.71 -8.08 3.95
N GLY A 271 15.71 -7.55 3.24
CA GLY A 271 15.47 -7.88 1.84
C GLY A 271 16.64 -7.57 0.93
N VAL A 272 17.28 -6.41 1.11
CA VAL A 272 18.47 -6.05 0.34
C VAL A 272 19.60 -7.05 0.59
N CYS A 273 19.84 -7.44 1.85
CA CYS A 273 20.88 -8.40 2.20
C CYS A 273 20.60 -9.80 1.65
N LEU A 274 19.34 -10.25 1.69
CA LEU A 274 18.95 -11.56 1.19
C LEU A 274 19.05 -11.63 -0.34
N LEU A 275 18.49 -10.64 -1.04
CA LEU A 275 18.51 -10.60 -2.52
C LEU A 275 19.91 -10.36 -3.10
N ALA A 276 20.85 -9.83 -2.32
CA ALA A 276 22.25 -9.72 -2.72
C ALA A 276 22.99 -11.08 -2.68
N ARG A 277 22.49 -12.08 -1.95
CA ARG A 277 23.16 -13.36 -1.71
C ARG A 277 22.44 -14.56 -2.30
N PHE A 278 21.11 -14.46 -2.44
CA PHE A 278 20.25 -15.57 -2.85
C PHE A 278 19.37 -15.18 -4.04
N GLU A 279 19.00 -16.16 -4.82
CA GLU A 279 18.09 -15.99 -5.93
C GLU A 279 16.69 -15.55 -5.45
N TRP A 280 16.04 -14.69 -6.21
CA TRP A 280 14.78 -14.08 -5.85
C TRP A 280 13.68 -15.10 -5.46
N PHE A 281 13.61 -16.26 -6.17
CA PHE A 281 12.63 -17.29 -5.88
C PHE A 281 12.90 -18.01 -4.56
N ALA A 282 14.18 -18.20 -4.18
CA ALA A 282 14.56 -18.76 -2.89
C ALA A 282 14.22 -17.80 -1.74
N VAL A 283 14.46 -16.50 -1.93
CA VAL A 283 14.09 -15.46 -0.96
C VAL A 283 12.57 -15.39 -0.78
N LEU A 284 11.80 -15.41 -1.87
CA LEU A 284 10.33 -15.44 -1.79
C LEU A 284 9.82 -16.68 -1.04
N THR A 285 10.38 -17.86 -1.34
CA THR A 285 9.98 -19.10 -0.68
C THR A 285 10.33 -19.07 0.81
N LEU A 286 11.54 -18.64 1.17
CA LEU A 286 11.95 -18.52 2.57
C LEU A 286 11.04 -17.56 3.34
N CYS A 287 10.88 -16.34 2.84
CA CYS A 287 10.09 -15.31 3.53
C CYS A 287 8.61 -15.69 3.64
N SER A 288 8.00 -16.23 2.57
CA SER A 288 6.60 -16.64 2.60
C SER A 288 6.37 -17.84 3.51
N THR A 289 7.30 -18.80 3.57
CA THR A 289 7.23 -19.96 4.49
C THR A 289 7.34 -19.50 5.95
N VAL A 290 8.25 -18.56 6.26
CA VAL A 290 8.34 -18.01 7.62
C VAL A 290 7.06 -17.25 8.00
N VAL A 291 6.49 -16.45 7.09
CA VAL A 291 5.20 -15.78 7.31
C VAL A 291 4.11 -16.80 7.59
N ALA A 292 3.96 -17.83 6.76
CA ALA A 292 2.98 -18.89 6.96
C ALA A 292 3.17 -19.59 8.30
N ALA A 293 4.41 -19.92 8.67
CA ALA A 293 4.71 -20.53 9.97
C ALA A 293 4.30 -19.62 11.14
N LEU A 294 4.60 -18.31 11.07
CA LEU A 294 4.20 -17.35 12.10
C LEU A 294 2.66 -17.26 12.24
N PHE A 295 1.91 -17.30 11.13
CA PHE A 295 0.46 -17.33 11.18
C PHE A 295 -0.08 -18.62 11.80
N VAL A 296 0.44 -19.78 11.39
CA VAL A 296 0.02 -21.08 11.93
C VAL A 296 0.35 -21.18 13.43
N ILE A 297 1.55 -20.79 13.83
CA ILE A 297 1.95 -20.74 15.25
C ILE A 297 1.04 -19.80 16.05
N SER A 298 0.62 -18.67 15.46
CA SER A 298 -0.31 -17.72 16.08
C SER A 298 -1.69 -18.35 16.33
N LEU A 299 -2.19 -19.17 15.40
CA LEU A 299 -3.46 -19.87 15.57
C LEU A 299 -3.38 -20.97 16.65
N VAL A 300 -2.32 -21.78 16.62
CA VAL A 300 -2.13 -22.88 17.56
C VAL A 300 -1.83 -22.38 18.98
N GLY A 301 -0.97 -21.35 19.09
CA GLY A 301 -0.56 -20.79 20.38
C GLY A 301 -1.55 -19.75 20.94
N GLY A 302 -2.59 -19.39 20.19
CA GLY A 302 -3.59 -18.42 20.58
C GLY A 302 -3.03 -16.99 20.73
N ARG A 303 -3.79 -16.12 21.36
CA ARG A 303 -3.47 -14.68 21.47
C ARG A 303 -2.12 -14.40 22.15
N SER A 304 -1.69 -15.24 23.08
CA SER A 304 -0.43 -15.09 23.82
C SER A 304 0.81 -15.26 22.95
N VAL A 305 0.73 -16.07 21.92
CA VAL A 305 1.80 -16.27 20.92
C VAL A 305 1.62 -15.29 19.75
N ALA A 306 0.38 -15.09 19.32
CA ALA A 306 0.04 -14.24 18.20
C ALA A 306 0.48 -12.78 18.42
N VAL A 307 0.46 -12.30 19.66
CA VAL A 307 0.89 -10.93 19.99
C VAL A 307 2.34 -10.64 19.60
N PHE A 308 3.19 -11.66 19.55
CA PHE A 308 4.58 -11.56 19.08
C PHE A 308 4.71 -11.97 17.61
N ALA A 309 4.09 -13.08 17.23
CA ALA A 309 4.30 -13.70 15.92
C ALA A 309 3.67 -12.90 14.78
N LEU A 310 2.48 -12.34 14.95
CA LEU A 310 1.83 -11.56 13.89
C LEU A 310 2.59 -10.27 13.57
N PRO A 311 2.98 -9.40 14.53
CA PRO A 311 3.82 -8.25 14.21
C PRO A 311 5.18 -8.64 13.63
N ALA A 312 5.82 -9.73 14.12
CA ALA A 312 7.10 -10.20 13.62
C ALA A 312 7.07 -10.60 12.15
N SER A 313 5.91 -11.03 11.63
CA SER A 313 5.75 -11.36 10.22
C SER A 313 6.04 -10.17 9.30
N GLY A 314 5.87 -8.93 9.78
CA GLY A 314 6.19 -7.72 9.03
C GLY A 314 7.62 -7.68 8.50
N LEU A 315 8.58 -8.19 9.28
CA LEU A 315 9.99 -8.27 8.88
C LEU A 315 10.19 -9.04 7.56
N PHE A 316 9.50 -10.15 7.41
CA PHE A 316 9.59 -11.03 6.24
C PHE A 316 8.64 -10.61 5.12
N MET A 317 7.46 -10.07 5.46
CA MET A 317 6.49 -9.55 4.49
C MET A 317 7.04 -8.37 3.68
N SER A 318 7.95 -7.60 4.26
CA SER A 318 8.57 -6.43 3.62
C SER A 318 9.23 -6.71 2.27
N VAL A 319 9.77 -7.93 2.11
CA VAL A 319 10.53 -8.36 0.91
C VAL A 319 9.59 -8.89 -0.18
N LEU A 320 8.44 -9.47 0.21
CA LEU A 320 7.58 -10.21 -0.70
C LEU A 320 6.97 -9.30 -1.78
N TYR A 321 6.26 -8.24 -1.38
CA TYR A 321 5.55 -7.36 -2.33
C TYR A 321 6.46 -6.75 -3.40
N PRO A 322 7.56 -6.06 -3.05
CA PRO A 322 8.42 -5.44 -4.05
C PRO A 322 9.09 -6.46 -4.96
N THR A 323 9.47 -7.63 -4.44
CA THR A 323 10.10 -8.69 -5.24
C THR A 323 9.12 -9.32 -6.21
N ILE A 324 7.90 -9.68 -5.76
CA ILE A 324 6.86 -10.24 -6.63
C ILE A 324 6.48 -9.23 -7.73
N ASN A 325 6.26 -7.96 -7.36
CA ASN A 325 5.83 -6.92 -8.28
C ASN A 325 6.92 -6.62 -9.34
N SER A 326 8.17 -6.42 -8.92
CA SER A 326 9.27 -6.11 -9.83
C SER A 326 9.58 -7.27 -10.77
N THR A 327 9.61 -8.51 -10.25
CA THR A 327 9.84 -9.70 -11.07
C THR A 327 8.69 -9.93 -12.05
N GLY A 328 7.44 -9.72 -11.59
CA GLY A 328 6.26 -9.83 -12.45
C GLY A 328 6.30 -8.87 -13.63
N ILE A 329 6.70 -7.61 -13.40
CA ILE A 329 6.87 -6.62 -14.47
C ILE A 329 8.01 -7.01 -15.41
N SER A 330 9.15 -7.46 -14.88
CA SER A 330 10.34 -7.83 -15.65
C SER A 330 10.14 -9.05 -16.57
N CYS A 331 9.08 -9.84 -16.37
CA CYS A 331 8.72 -10.94 -17.27
C CYS A 331 8.17 -10.48 -18.62
N PHE A 332 7.90 -9.19 -18.79
CA PHE A 332 7.26 -8.63 -19.98
C PHE A 332 8.17 -7.63 -20.71
N ASP A 333 7.87 -7.35 -21.99
CA ASP A 333 8.56 -6.35 -22.77
C ASP A 333 8.43 -4.96 -22.13
N LYS A 334 9.46 -4.11 -22.25
CA LYS A 334 9.45 -2.73 -21.72
C LYS A 334 8.22 -1.93 -22.20
N SER A 335 7.78 -2.16 -23.46
CA SER A 335 6.57 -1.54 -24.02
C SER A 335 5.28 -1.93 -23.30
N ARG A 336 5.27 -3.05 -22.54
CA ARG A 336 4.13 -3.59 -21.81
C ARG A 336 4.22 -3.36 -20.30
N HIS A 337 5.32 -2.78 -19.79
CA HIS A 337 5.53 -2.59 -18.35
C HIS A 337 4.41 -1.79 -17.71
N GLY A 338 3.89 -0.74 -18.35
CA GLY A 338 2.76 0.03 -17.85
C GLY A 338 1.47 -0.78 -17.74
N SER A 339 1.18 -1.62 -18.74
CA SER A 339 -0.03 -2.47 -18.75
C SER A 339 0.04 -3.57 -17.69
N ILE A 340 1.19 -4.25 -17.53
CA ILE A 340 1.34 -5.28 -16.51
C ILE A 340 1.36 -4.69 -15.10
N ALA A 341 2.01 -3.55 -14.88
CA ALA A 341 1.99 -2.86 -13.59
C ALA A 341 0.57 -2.47 -13.18
N GLY A 342 -0.23 -1.93 -14.12
CA GLY A 342 -1.64 -1.63 -13.89
C GLY A 342 -2.47 -2.88 -13.59
N PHE A 343 -2.22 -3.99 -14.29
CA PHE A 343 -2.87 -5.27 -14.04
C PHE A 343 -2.55 -5.82 -12.64
N LEU A 344 -1.28 -5.83 -12.25
CA LEU A 344 -0.86 -6.29 -10.93
C LEU A 344 -1.44 -5.41 -9.82
N LEU A 345 -1.45 -4.08 -10.02
CA LEU A 345 -2.05 -3.13 -9.07
C LEU A 345 -3.56 -3.37 -8.91
N PHE A 346 -4.27 -3.64 -10.01
CA PHE A 346 -5.70 -3.97 -9.95
C PHE A 346 -5.97 -5.16 -9.04
N PHE A 347 -5.24 -6.27 -9.19
CA PHE A 347 -5.39 -7.45 -8.34
C PHE A 347 -4.95 -7.19 -6.89
N THR A 348 -3.96 -6.34 -6.68
CA THR A 348 -3.56 -5.86 -5.34
C THR A 348 -4.72 -5.14 -4.66
N CYS A 349 -5.37 -4.19 -5.34
CA CYS A 349 -6.53 -3.46 -4.82
C CYS A 349 -7.73 -4.38 -4.58
N LEU A 350 -7.96 -5.33 -5.49
CA LEU A 350 -9.02 -6.33 -5.34
C LEU A 350 -8.80 -7.18 -4.08
N GLY A 351 -7.57 -7.64 -3.84
CA GLY A 351 -7.17 -8.35 -2.62
C GLY A 351 -7.39 -7.52 -1.36
N ALA A 352 -7.03 -6.23 -1.39
CA ALA A 352 -7.19 -5.32 -0.25
C ALA A 352 -8.66 -5.05 0.14
N VAL A 353 -9.61 -5.27 -0.77
CA VAL A 353 -11.04 -5.14 -0.50
C VAL A 353 -11.67 -6.50 -0.18
N LEU A 354 -11.48 -7.48 -1.05
CA LEU A 354 -12.18 -8.77 -0.95
C LEU A 354 -11.70 -9.64 0.19
N ALA A 355 -10.38 -9.66 0.47
CA ALA A 355 -9.86 -10.52 1.51
C ALA A 355 -10.33 -10.13 2.92
N PRO A 356 -10.19 -8.86 3.38
CA PRO A 356 -10.70 -8.48 4.68
C PRO A 356 -12.24 -8.53 4.75
N LEU A 357 -12.96 -8.33 3.64
CA LEU A 357 -14.40 -8.55 3.57
C LEU A 357 -14.75 -10.03 3.81
N ALA A 358 -14.08 -10.95 3.12
CA ALA A 358 -14.27 -12.39 3.32
C ALA A 358 -13.92 -12.83 4.75
N MET A 359 -12.85 -12.26 5.33
CA MET A 359 -12.47 -12.52 6.73
C MET A 359 -13.56 -12.05 7.70
N GLY A 360 -14.11 -10.84 7.49
CA GLY A 360 -15.21 -10.34 8.30
C GLY A 360 -16.45 -11.23 8.18
N ALA A 361 -16.82 -11.62 6.95
CA ALA A 361 -17.97 -12.46 6.68
C ALA A 361 -17.84 -13.86 7.32
N ILE A 362 -16.69 -14.48 7.23
CA ILE A 362 -16.48 -15.81 7.85
C ILE A 362 -16.47 -15.72 9.38
N GLY A 363 -15.92 -14.66 9.93
CA GLY A 363 -15.93 -14.41 11.36
C GLY A 363 -17.35 -14.20 11.91
N ASP A 364 -18.19 -13.44 11.20
CA ASP A 364 -19.61 -13.27 11.57
C ASP A 364 -20.40 -14.58 11.42
N TRP A 365 -20.17 -15.32 10.33
CA TRP A 365 -20.89 -16.57 10.04
C TRP A 365 -20.56 -17.68 11.03
N LEU A 366 -19.28 -17.84 11.40
CA LEU A 366 -18.83 -18.86 12.34
C LEU A 366 -18.80 -18.38 13.80
N GLY A 367 -19.09 -17.10 14.04
CA GLY A 367 -19.24 -16.53 15.38
C GLY A 367 -17.93 -16.26 16.13
N GLY A 368 -16.81 -16.03 15.41
CA GLY A 368 -15.52 -15.73 16.07
C GLY A 368 -14.46 -15.14 15.15
N ILE A 369 -13.71 -14.20 15.71
CA ILE A 369 -12.57 -13.53 15.01
C ILE A 369 -11.44 -14.52 14.70
N GLU A 370 -11.35 -15.63 15.43
CA GLU A 370 -10.38 -16.71 15.24
C GLU A 370 -10.50 -17.30 13.83
N TYR A 371 -11.72 -17.42 13.30
CA TYR A 371 -11.98 -17.92 11.93
C TYR A 371 -11.52 -16.92 10.87
N SER A 372 -11.64 -15.61 11.14
CA SER A 372 -11.08 -14.57 10.28
C SER A 372 -9.56 -14.67 10.21
N MET A 373 -8.90 -14.89 11.36
CA MET A 373 -7.45 -15.10 11.43
C MET A 373 -7.03 -16.42 10.77
N GLY A 374 -7.87 -17.47 10.88
CA GLY A 374 -7.69 -18.75 10.19
C GLY A 374 -7.68 -18.58 8.67
N LEU A 375 -8.57 -17.74 8.12
CA LEU A 375 -8.59 -17.42 6.70
C LEU A 375 -7.32 -16.64 6.29
N GLY A 376 -6.82 -15.71 7.12
CA GLY A 376 -5.54 -15.05 6.92
C GLY A 376 -4.36 -16.01 6.89
N ALA A 377 -4.34 -16.98 7.80
CA ALA A 377 -3.34 -18.04 7.79
C ALA A 377 -3.43 -18.90 6.52
N MET A 378 -4.63 -19.27 6.08
CA MET A 378 -4.83 -19.98 4.81
C MET A 378 -4.23 -19.21 3.63
N PHE A 379 -4.47 -17.91 3.53
CA PHE A 379 -3.86 -17.09 2.46
C PHE A 379 -2.34 -17.08 2.52
N SER A 380 -1.76 -17.02 3.73
CA SER A 380 -0.29 -17.05 3.89
C SER A 380 0.30 -18.42 3.52
N VAL A 381 -0.38 -19.51 3.85
CA VAL A 381 0.03 -20.88 3.46
C VAL A 381 -0.07 -21.06 1.95
N LEU A 382 -1.17 -20.63 1.32
CA LEU A 382 -1.32 -20.69 -0.14
C LEU A 382 -0.23 -19.88 -0.86
N LEU A 383 0.11 -18.69 -0.33
CA LEU A 383 1.23 -17.89 -0.84
C LEU A 383 2.56 -18.67 -0.76
N ALA A 384 2.86 -19.26 0.39
CA ALA A 384 4.07 -20.06 0.59
C ALA A 384 4.12 -21.27 -0.34
N MET A 385 3.00 -21.97 -0.52
CA MET A 385 2.90 -23.12 -1.45
C MET A 385 3.16 -22.72 -2.90
N LEU A 386 2.61 -21.60 -3.35
CA LEU A 386 2.84 -21.09 -4.70
C LEU A 386 4.29 -20.61 -4.90
N CYS A 387 4.90 -19.96 -3.89
CA CYS A 387 6.30 -19.59 -3.93
C CYS A 387 7.22 -20.83 -3.97
N LEU A 388 6.91 -21.86 -3.18
CA LEU A 388 7.63 -23.13 -3.17
C LEU A 388 7.49 -23.85 -4.53
N TRP A 389 6.28 -23.92 -5.06
CA TRP A 389 6.04 -24.48 -6.39
C TRP A 389 6.85 -23.76 -7.46
N ASN A 390 6.88 -22.41 -7.43
CA ASN A 390 7.69 -21.62 -8.36
C ASN A 390 9.20 -21.88 -8.19
N SER A 391 9.67 -22.10 -6.97
CA SER A 391 11.08 -22.41 -6.69
C SER A 391 11.49 -23.78 -7.27
N ILE A 392 10.60 -24.78 -7.21
CA ILE A 392 10.86 -26.13 -7.70
C ILE A 392 10.70 -26.22 -9.23
N SER A 393 9.58 -25.71 -9.75
CA SER A 393 9.20 -25.85 -11.15
C SER A 393 9.84 -24.80 -12.07
N GLN A 394 10.25 -23.68 -11.51
CA GLN A 394 10.87 -22.52 -12.15
C GLN A 394 10.21 -22.07 -13.50
N PRO A 395 8.87 -22.01 -13.58
CA PRO A 395 8.16 -21.72 -14.84
C PRO A 395 8.50 -20.33 -15.40
N VAL A 396 8.91 -19.41 -14.53
CA VAL A 396 9.20 -18.01 -14.82
C VAL A 396 10.66 -17.80 -15.26
N SER A 397 11.59 -18.65 -14.80
CA SER A 397 13.05 -18.47 -14.99
C SER A 397 13.45 -18.42 -16.47
N ALA A 398 12.87 -19.29 -17.31
CA ALA A 398 13.15 -19.30 -18.74
C ALA A 398 12.71 -18.01 -19.45
N ARG A 399 11.56 -17.44 -19.03
CA ARG A 399 11.05 -16.18 -19.59
C ARG A 399 11.90 -14.99 -19.15
N LEU A 400 12.26 -14.93 -17.87
CA LEU A 400 13.16 -13.91 -17.35
C LEU A 400 14.56 -13.95 -17.98
N ALA A 401 15.15 -15.14 -18.13
CA ALA A 401 16.46 -15.28 -18.77
C ALA A 401 16.45 -14.78 -20.21
N ARG A 402 15.43 -15.11 -20.99
CA ARG A 402 15.27 -14.60 -22.36
C ARG A 402 15.14 -13.08 -22.39
N ARG A 403 14.39 -12.49 -21.45
CA ARG A 403 14.20 -11.04 -21.36
C ARG A 403 15.47 -10.31 -20.96
N ASN A 404 16.15 -10.78 -19.93
CA ASN A 404 17.42 -10.21 -19.50
C ASN A 404 18.44 -10.21 -20.65
N THR A 405 18.53 -11.29 -21.41
CA THR A 405 19.45 -11.37 -22.55
C THR A 405 19.09 -10.36 -23.63
N ALA A 406 17.80 -10.21 -23.96
CA ALA A 406 17.34 -9.26 -24.98
C ALA A 406 17.59 -7.80 -24.54
N ASP A 407 17.20 -7.45 -23.32
CA ASP A 407 17.34 -6.09 -22.79
C ASP A 407 18.80 -5.64 -22.63
N TYR A 408 19.70 -6.54 -22.22
CA TYR A 408 21.15 -6.23 -22.13
C TYR A 408 21.83 -6.22 -23.51
N ALA A 409 21.37 -7.02 -24.48
CA ALA A 409 21.86 -6.95 -25.85
C ALA A 409 21.55 -5.59 -26.51
N GLU A 410 20.31 -5.11 -26.37
CA GLU A 410 19.89 -3.79 -26.88
C GLU A 410 20.68 -2.65 -26.22
N GLU A 411 20.87 -2.69 -24.90
CA GLU A 411 21.63 -1.65 -24.18
C GLU A 411 23.12 -1.66 -24.54
N SER A 412 23.71 -2.83 -24.81
CA SER A 412 25.09 -2.96 -25.27
C SER A 412 25.28 -2.45 -26.70
N LEU A 413 24.29 -2.66 -27.56
CA LEU A 413 24.29 -2.13 -28.92
C LEU A 413 24.10 -0.61 -28.95
N ALA A 414 23.19 -0.07 -28.12
CA ALA A 414 22.98 1.37 -27.98
C ALA A 414 24.25 2.08 -27.48
N LYS A 415 24.91 1.54 -26.43
CA LYS A 415 26.18 2.09 -25.93
C LYS A 415 27.32 2.01 -26.95
N ARG A 416 27.34 0.99 -27.80
CA ARG A 416 28.34 0.88 -28.89
C ARG A 416 28.05 1.86 -30.03
N SER A 417 26.79 2.16 -30.33
CA SER A 417 26.43 3.17 -31.35
C SER A 417 26.70 4.60 -30.85
N GLU A 418 26.47 4.89 -29.58
CA GLU A 418 26.82 6.18 -28.97
C GLU A 418 28.35 6.39 -28.85
N ALA A 419 29.13 5.32 -28.65
CA ALA A 419 30.59 5.39 -28.61
C ALA A 419 31.23 5.47 -30.02
N ALA A 420 30.49 5.18 -31.07
CA ALA A 420 30.95 5.21 -32.47
C ALA A 420 30.49 6.48 -33.24
N ALA A 421 29.64 7.32 -32.63
CA ALA A 421 29.19 8.61 -33.10
C ALA A 421 29.94 9.76 -32.39
#